data_2cf439bdbb2c8dfbaa1ab092b16b16d2
#
_entry.id   2cf439bdbb2c8dfbaa1ab092b16b16d2
#
_cell.length_a   1.000
_cell.length_b   1.000
_cell.length_c   1.000
_cell.angle_alpha   90.00
_cell.angle_beta   90.00
_cell.angle_gamma   90.00
#
_symmetry.space_group_name_H-M   'P 1'
#
loop_
_entity.id
_entity.type
_entity.pdbx_description
1 polymer ?
#
loop_
_entity_poly.entity_id
_entity_poly.type
_entity_poly.pdbx_seq_one_letter_code
_entity_poly.pdbx_strand_id
1 'polypeptide(L)'
;MSLSLPDIVGLFETKGHAQYDGEPVTQLEHALQSAHLAEQEGADSALIAASLLHDLGHLLHDFGGTPTQQGLDDLHQYRCLPFLRALFGPATLEPIRLHVDAKRFLCAREPGYLEALSRDSQRSLQLQGGVFDSAQASAFEALPYAKDAVRLRRWDDTAKCADAKTPDLAHYVRHLEAALKPTAIAA
;
A
#
# COMPACT_ATOMS: atom_id res chain seq x y z
N MET A 1 4.68 1.93 20.05
CA MET A 1 4.42 0.47 20.13
C MET A 1 4.72 -0.11 18.76
N SER A 2 5.25 -1.32 18.66
CA SER A 2 5.37 -2.06 17.40
C SER A 2 4.28 -3.13 17.36
N LEU A 3 3.75 -3.43 16.16
CA LEU A 3 2.87 -4.57 15.96
C LEU A 3 3.69 -5.86 15.89
N SER A 4 3.09 -6.98 16.29
CA SER A 4 3.53 -8.34 15.95
C SER A 4 2.80 -8.84 14.70
N LEU A 5 3.22 -9.96 14.10
CA LEU A 5 2.47 -10.57 12.99
C LEU A 5 1.03 -10.94 13.39
N PRO A 6 0.77 -11.56 14.56
CA PRO A 6 -0.60 -11.79 15.02
C PRO A 6 -1.44 -10.51 15.15
N ASP A 7 -0.84 -9.38 15.57
CA ASP A 7 -1.56 -8.11 15.64
C ASP A 7 -1.96 -7.61 14.25
N ILE A 8 -1.08 -7.76 13.25
CA ILE A 8 -1.37 -7.40 11.85
C ILE A 8 -2.52 -8.25 11.31
N VAL A 9 -2.46 -9.57 11.51
CA VAL A 9 -3.54 -10.49 11.10
C VAL A 9 -4.85 -10.11 11.78
N GLY A 10 -4.84 -9.89 13.09
CA GLY A 10 -6.02 -9.47 13.86
C GLY A 10 -6.61 -8.13 13.40
N LEU A 11 -5.80 -7.18 12.94
CA LEU A 11 -6.29 -5.93 12.33
C LEU A 11 -7.06 -6.19 11.06
N PHE A 12 -6.55 -7.03 10.16
CA PHE A 12 -7.27 -7.39 8.93
C PHE A 12 -8.56 -8.15 9.21
N GLU A 13 -8.53 -9.11 10.15
CA GLU A 13 -9.70 -9.91 10.53
C GLU A 13 -10.80 -9.07 11.20
N THR A 14 -10.43 -8.07 11.99
CA THR A 14 -11.40 -7.28 12.78
C THR A 14 -11.86 -6.01 12.06
N LYS A 15 -10.98 -5.34 11.30
CA LYS A 15 -11.26 -4.05 10.66
C LYS A 15 -11.24 -4.11 9.14
N GLY A 16 -10.65 -5.16 8.55
CA GLY A 16 -10.49 -5.28 7.11
C GLY A 16 -11.81 -5.42 6.34
N HIS A 17 -12.92 -5.72 6.99
CA HIS A 17 -14.25 -5.79 6.38
C HIS A 17 -14.90 -4.42 6.12
N ALA A 18 -14.29 -3.33 6.59
CA ALA A 18 -14.74 -1.99 6.27
C ALA A 18 -14.60 -1.72 4.76
N GLN A 19 -15.52 -0.92 4.22
CA GLN A 19 -15.49 -0.49 2.82
C GLN A 19 -14.18 0.25 2.52
N TYR A 20 -13.56 -0.06 1.39
CA TYR A 20 -12.43 0.68 0.87
C TYR A 20 -12.94 1.91 0.11
N ASP A 21 -12.75 3.04 0.67
CA ASP A 21 -13.09 4.42 0.26
C ASP A 21 -13.77 4.61 -1.11
N GLY A 22 -15.07 4.28 -1.20
CA GLY A 22 -15.87 4.47 -2.42
C GLY A 22 -15.63 3.44 -3.54
N GLU A 23 -14.77 2.47 -3.30
CA GLU A 23 -14.49 1.37 -4.23
C GLU A 23 -15.39 0.15 -3.92
N PRO A 24 -15.63 -0.76 -4.87
CA PRO A 24 -16.56 -1.88 -4.68
C PRO A 24 -15.96 -3.06 -3.92
N VAL A 25 -14.94 -2.84 -3.09
CA VAL A 25 -14.21 -3.85 -2.32
C VAL A 25 -14.03 -3.40 -0.88
N THR A 26 -13.77 -4.34 0.02
CA THR A 26 -13.35 -4.05 1.40
C THR A 26 -11.85 -3.78 1.48
N GLN A 27 -11.37 -3.24 2.59
CA GLN A 27 -9.95 -3.02 2.87
C GLN A 27 -9.14 -4.32 2.76
N LEU A 28 -9.69 -5.43 3.27
CA LEU A 28 -9.04 -6.74 3.18
C LEU A 28 -9.02 -7.27 1.73
N GLU A 29 -10.13 -7.17 1.00
CA GLU A 29 -10.17 -7.61 -0.41
C GLU A 29 -9.18 -6.82 -1.26
N HIS A 30 -9.09 -5.50 -1.06
CA HIS A 30 -8.09 -4.66 -1.72
C HIS A 30 -6.66 -5.11 -1.41
N ALA A 31 -6.34 -5.32 -0.14
CA ALA A 31 -5.02 -5.79 0.30
C ALA A 31 -4.66 -7.17 -0.30
N LEU A 32 -5.61 -8.11 -0.29
CA LEU A 32 -5.42 -9.45 -0.86
C LEU A 32 -5.25 -9.41 -2.38
N GLN A 33 -6.03 -8.58 -3.08
CA GLN A 33 -5.90 -8.41 -4.53
C GLN A 33 -4.55 -7.80 -4.91
N SER A 34 -4.11 -6.77 -4.18
CA SER A 34 -2.80 -6.14 -4.38
C SER A 34 -1.65 -7.14 -4.20
N ALA A 35 -1.70 -7.94 -3.13
CA ALA A 35 -0.71 -8.98 -2.87
C ALA A 35 -0.76 -10.11 -3.92
N HIS A 36 -1.96 -10.48 -4.40
CA HIS A 36 -2.12 -11.49 -5.43
C HIS A 36 -1.53 -11.08 -6.77
N LEU A 37 -1.78 -9.84 -7.19
CA LEU A 37 -1.17 -9.28 -8.40
C LEU A 37 0.36 -9.26 -8.31
N ALA A 38 0.90 -8.87 -7.16
CA ALA A 38 2.34 -8.90 -6.91
C ALA A 38 2.90 -10.33 -7.01
N GLU A 39 2.23 -11.31 -6.42
CA GLU A 39 2.62 -12.73 -6.49
C GLU A 39 2.57 -13.27 -7.93
N GLN A 40 1.50 -12.96 -8.68
CA GLN A 40 1.35 -13.37 -10.08
C GLN A 40 2.45 -12.79 -10.98
N GLU A 41 2.94 -11.59 -10.70
CA GLU A 41 4.06 -10.98 -11.42
C GLU A 41 5.44 -11.43 -10.91
N GLY A 42 5.51 -12.43 -10.04
CA GLY A 42 6.75 -13.01 -9.53
C GLY A 42 7.56 -12.06 -8.64
N ALA A 43 6.89 -11.16 -7.92
CA ALA A 43 7.55 -10.33 -6.93
C ALA A 43 8.14 -11.19 -5.79
N ASP A 44 9.19 -10.70 -5.15
CA ASP A 44 9.73 -11.35 -3.95
C ASP A 44 8.80 -11.16 -2.74
N SER A 45 9.05 -11.93 -1.67
CA SER A 45 8.21 -11.88 -0.48
C SER A 45 8.18 -10.50 0.20
N ALA A 46 9.25 -9.71 0.08
CA ALA A 46 9.29 -8.37 0.66
C ALA A 46 8.31 -7.42 -0.06
N LEU A 47 8.25 -7.50 -1.38
CA LEU A 47 7.35 -6.66 -2.18
C LEU A 47 5.90 -7.15 -2.14
N ILE A 48 5.66 -8.49 -2.05
CA ILE A 48 4.33 -9.06 -1.80
C ILE A 48 3.82 -8.61 -0.41
N ALA A 49 4.67 -8.66 0.62
CA ALA A 49 4.34 -8.15 1.95
C ALA A 49 4.04 -6.63 1.92
N ALA A 50 4.84 -5.86 1.16
CA ALA A 50 4.57 -4.44 0.97
C ALA A 50 3.19 -4.19 0.33
N SER A 51 2.83 -4.98 -0.68
CA SER A 51 1.55 -4.87 -1.38
C SER A 51 0.36 -5.23 -0.49
N LEU A 52 0.51 -6.23 0.41
CA LEU A 52 -0.51 -6.56 1.41
C LEU A 52 -0.69 -5.44 2.45
N LEU A 53 0.39 -4.76 2.82
CA LEU A 53 0.45 -3.85 3.98
C LEU A 53 0.37 -2.36 3.61
N HIS A 54 0.36 -1.98 2.32
CA HIS A 54 0.55 -0.59 1.89
C HIS A 54 -0.49 0.36 2.48
N ASP A 55 -1.71 -0.11 2.63
CA ASP A 55 -2.86 0.62 3.15
C ASP A 55 -3.22 0.28 4.61
N LEU A 56 -2.35 -0.47 5.33
CA LEU A 56 -2.57 -0.79 6.74
C LEU A 56 -2.80 0.46 7.60
N GLY A 57 -2.29 1.61 7.17
CA GLY A 57 -2.50 2.90 7.82
C GLY A 57 -3.98 3.27 7.99
N HIS A 58 -4.84 2.88 7.07
CA HIS A 58 -6.29 3.10 7.16
C HIS A 58 -6.93 2.29 8.29
N LEU A 59 -6.41 1.10 8.61
CA LEU A 59 -6.92 0.25 9.69
C LEU A 59 -6.46 0.68 11.08
N LEU A 60 -5.40 1.50 11.16
CA LEU A 60 -4.81 1.94 12.44
C LEU A 60 -5.51 3.17 13.02
N HIS A 61 -6.29 3.89 12.22
CA HIS A 61 -6.97 5.12 12.62
C HIS A 61 -8.44 5.08 12.20
N ASP A 62 -9.28 5.72 12.99
CA ASP A 62 -10.68 5.95 12.66
C ASP A 62 -10.88 7.46 12.46
N PHE A 63 -11.21 7.86 11.23
CA PHE A 63 -11.49 9.25 10.87
C PHE A 63 -13.00 9.55 10.83
N GLY A 64 -13.86 8.56 11.18
CA GLY A 64 -15.31 8.73 11.18
C GLY A 64 -15.93 8.86 9.78
N GLY A 65 -15.26 8.33 8.77
CA GLY A 65 -15.72 8.35 7.35
C GLY A 65 -14.54 8.42 6.39
N THR A 66 -14.83 8.59 5.09
CA THR A 66 -13.82 8.69 4.03
C THR A 66 -13.01 9.98 4.16
N PRO A 67 -11.71 9.95 4.49
CA PRO A 67 -10.88 11.14 4.69
C PRO A 67 -10.88 12.08 3.48
N THR A 68 -10.79 11.54 2.28
CA THR A 68 -10.75 12.34 1.04
C THR A 68 -12.03 13.15 0.82
N GLN A 69 -13.20 12.64 1.23
CA GLN A 69 -14.48 13.38 1.17
C GLN A 69 -14.54 14.52 2.20
N GLN A 70 -13.77 14.40 3.27
CA GLN A 70 -13.62 15.43 4.31
C GLN A 70 -12.52 16.45 3.96
N GLY A 71 -11.83 16.29 2.80
CA GLY A 71 -10.74 17.16 2.40
C GLY A 71 -9.45 16.93 3.18
N LEU A 72 -9.25 15.73 3.74
CA LEU A 72 -8.10 15.36 4.54
C LEU A 72 -7.18 14.41 3.78
N ASP A 73 -5.88 14.68 3.83
CA ASP A 73 -4.83 13.70 3.56
C ASP A 73 -4.53 12.95 4.87
N ASP A 74 -4.86 11.67 4.90
CA ASP A 74 -4.71 10.86 6.10
C ASP A 74 -3.29 10.35 6.34
N LEU A 75 -2.39 10.55 5.37
CA LEU A 75 -0.98 10.16 5.43
C LEU A 75 -0.78 8.66 5.76
N HIS A 76 -1.71 7.78 5.34
CA HIS A 76 -1.72 6.35 5.65
C HIS A 76 -0.39 5.66 5.36
N GLN A 77 0.29 6.04 4.26
CA GLN A 77 1.59 5.51 3.84
C GLN A 77 2.71 5.76 4.86
N TYR A 78 2.58 6.78 5.70
CA TYR A 78 3.54 7.09 6.76
C TYR A 78 3.09 6.57 8.13
N ARG A 79 1.79 6.54 8.39
CA ARG A 79 1.23 6.19 9.71
C ARG A 79 1.47 4.75 10.10
N CYS A 80 1.52 3.82 9.14
CA CYS A 80 1.81 2.40 9.42
C CYS A 80 3.30 2.14 9.73
N LEU A 81 4.22 2.94 9.21
CA LEU A 81 5.67 2.66 9.29
C LEU A 81 6.21 2.51 10.72
N PRO A 82 5.86 3.37 11.71
CA PRO A 82 6.34 3.21 13.08
C PRO A 82 5.96 1.86 13.70
N PHE A 83 4.86 1.26 13.28
CA PHE A 83 4.36 -0.02 13.78
C PHE A 83 5.03 -1.21 13.08
N LEU A 84 5.44 -1.05 11.82
CA LEU A 84 6.01 -2.09 10.98
C LEU A 84 7.54 -2.16 11.02
N ARG A 85 8.24 -1.07 11.34
CA ARG A 85 9.70 -0.97 11.23
C ARG A 85 10.47 -1.91 12.16
N ALA A 86 9.85 -2.44 13.21
CA ALA A 86 10.47 -3.46 14.05
C ALA A 86 10.55 -4.82 13.34
N LEU A 87 9.57 -5.11 12.49
CA LEU A 87 9.41 -6.39 11.80
C LEU A 87 10.12 -6.41 10.44
N PHE A 88 9.95 -5.35 9.64
CA PHE A 88 10.33 -5.35 8.22
C PHE A 88 11.50 -4.42 7.91
N GLY A 89 12.24 -4.79 6.86
CA GLY A 89 13.35 -4.02 6.31
C GLY A 89 12.92 -3.01 5.24
N PRO A 90 13.90 -2.25 4.68
CA PRO A 90 13.63 -1.24 3.65
C PRO A 90 12.95 -1.79 2.40
N ALA A 91 13.23 -3.04 2.00
CA ALA A 91 12.61 -3.67 0.82
C ALA A 91 11.07 -3.78 0.94
N THR A 92 10.53 -3.84 2.16
CA THR A 92 9.07 -3.80 2.40
C THR A 92 8.60 -2.39 2.71
N LEU A 93 9.32 -1.65 3.56
CA LEU A 93 8.84 -0.36 4.08
C LEU A 93 8.91 0.78 3.07
N GLU A 94 9.95 0.80 2.21
CA GLU A 94 10.11 1.88 1.25
C GLU A 94 9.06 1.87 0.12
N PRO A 95 8.69 0.71 -0.49
CA PRO A 95 7.57 0.69 -1.41
C PRO A 95 6.25 1.17 -0.77
N ILE A 96 5.97 0.79 0.50
CA ILE A 96 4.82 1.30 1.26
C ILE A 96 4.88 2.82 1.37
N ARG A 97 6.02 3.36 1.83
CA ARG A 97 6.20 4.79 2.01
C ARG A 97 6.04 5.59 0.72
N LEU A 98 6.47 5.01 -0.39
CA LEU A 98 6.59 5.69 -1.68
C LEU A 98 5.38 5.49 -2.61
N HIS A 99 4.40 4.63 -2.29
CA HIS A 99 3.33 4.29 -3.26
C HIS A 99 2.44 5.49 -3.63
N VAL A 100 2.25 6.44 -2.69
CA VAL A 100 1.54 7.71 -2.97
C VAL A 100 2.36 8.60 -3.90
N ASP A 101 3.67 8.71 -3.67
CA ASP A 101 4.57 9.45 -4.56
C ASP A 101 4.68 8.76 -5.94
N ALA A 102 4.60 7.42 -5.98
CA ALA A 102 4.54 6.67 -7.23
C ALA A 102 3.28 7.02 -8.07
N LYS A 103 2.12 7.23 -7.43
CA LYS A 103 0.91 7.74 -8.10
C LYS A 103 1.17 9.10 -8.75
N ARG A 104 1.76 10.04 -8.00
CA ARG A 104 2.10 11.39 -8.47
C ARG A 104 3.09 11.36 -9.62
N PHE A 105 4.09 10.46 -9.53
CA PHE A 105 5.09 10.20 -10.57
C PHE A 105 4.46 9.65 -11.85
N LEU A 106 3.59 8.63 -11.74
CA LEU A 106 2.91 8.03 -12.89
C LEU A 106 2.01 9.04 -13.59
N CYS A 107 1.29 9.87 -12.86
CA CYS A 107 0.51 10.98 -13.43
C CYS A 107 1.40 11.97 -14.22
N ALA A 108 2.66 12.17 -13.82
CA ALA A 108 3.59 13.07 -14.49
C ALA A 108 4.26 12.45 -15.73
N ARG A 109 4.44 11.14 -15.75
CA ARG A 109 5.27 10.45 -16.77
C ARG A 109 4.47 9.63 -17.77
N GLU A 110 3.27 9.20 -17.42
CA GLU A 110 2.48 8.28 -18.25
C GLU A 110 1.22 8.97 -18.77
N PRO A 111 1.14 9.24 -20.08
CA PRO A 111 -0.06 9.83 -20.68
C PRO A 111 -1.30 8.95 -20.44
N GLY A 112 -2.40 9.57 -20.00
CA GLY A 112 -3.66 8.87 -19.75
C GLY A 112 -3.77 8.22 -18.36
N TYR A 113 -2.67 8.15 -17.57
CA TYR A 113 -2.72 7.53 -16.24
C TYR A 113 -3.63 8.30 -15.27
N LEU A 114 -3.56 9.64 -15.27
CA LEU A 114 -4.43 10.47 -14.42
C LEU A 114 -5.91 10.23 -14.69
N GLU A 115 -6.30 10.14 -15.96
CA GLU A 115 -7.67 9.93 -16.40
C GLU A 115 -8.17 8.52 -16.08
N ALA A 116 -7.27 7.55 -16.00
CA ALA A 116 -7.57 6.15 -15.66
C ALA A 116 -7.74 5.92 -14.15
N LEU A 117 -7.28 6.83 -13.29
CA LEU A 117 -7.46 6.73 -11.85
C LEU A 117 -8.93 6.73 -11.45
N SER A 118 -9.29 5.99 -10.40
CA SER A 118 -10.61 6.07 -9.79
C SER A 118 -10.90 7.49 -9.27
N ARG A 119 -12.18 7.82 -9.09
CA ARG A 119 -12.59 9.16 -8.58
C ARG A 119 -11.99 9.47 -7.22
N ASP A 120 -11.85 8.46 -6.36
CA ASP A 120 -11.25 8.67 -5.05
C ASP A 120 -9.73 8.87 -5.15
N SER A 121 -9.04 8.06 -5.98
CA SER A 121 -7.61 8.25 -6.28
C SER A 121 -7.31 9.61 -6.89
N GLN A 122 -8.19 10.16 -7.76
CA GLN A 122 -8.03 11.52 -8.29
C GLN A 122 -8.21 12.59 -7.21
N ARG A 123 -9.17 12.39 -6.28
CA ARG A 123 -9.44 13.31 -5.17
C ARG A 123 -8.27 13.32 -4.18
N SER A 124 -7.80 12.12 -3.78
CA SER A 124 -6.66 11.99 -2.88
C SER A 124 -5.37 12.56 -3.49
N LEU A 125 -5.17 12.42 -4.81
CA LEU A 125 -4.02 13.02 -5.51
C LEU A 125 -3.92 14.54 -5.25
N GLN A 126 -5.04 15.27 -5.29
CA GLN A 126 -5.04 16.72 -5.05
C GLN A 126 -4.64 17.05 -3.62
N LEU A 127 -5.12 16.29 -2.65
CA LEU A 127 -4.80 16.47 -1.22
C LEU A 127 -3.33 16.12 -0.93
N GLN A 128 -2.78 15.14 -1.64
CA GLN A 128 -1.42 14.63 -1.52
C GLN A 128 -0.37 15.48 -2.27
N GLY A 129 -0.74 16.67 -2.75
CA GLY A 129 0.18 17.61 -3.40
C GLY A 129 0.19 17.56 -4.93
N GLY A 130 -0.78 16.88 -5.56
CA GLY A 130 -0.99 16.87 -7.01
C GLY A 130 0.08 16.11 -7.79
N VAL A 131 0.07 16.31 -9.11
CA VAL A 131 1.03 15.71 -10.05
C VAL A 131 2.43 16.25 -9.82
N PHE A 132 3.46 15.41 -9.90
CA PHE A 132 4.85 15.88 -9.82
C PHE A 132 5.22 16.78 -11.00
N ASP A 133 5.99 17.82 -10.72
CA ASP A 133 6.74 18.52 -11.77
C ASP A 133 7.92 17.67 -12.27
N SER A 134 8.59 18.14 -13.32
CA SER A 134 9.70 17.39 -13.94
C SER A 134 10.87 17.14 -12.97
N ALA A 135 11.18 18.08 -12.09
CA ALA A 135 12.26 17.94 -11.12
C ALA A 135 11.91 16.95 -10.03
N GLN A 136 10.68 17.02 -9.50
CA GLN A 136 10.15 16.07 -8.52
C GLN A 136 10.10 14.66 -9.08
N ALA A 137 9.62 14.49 -10.31
CA ALA A 137 9.57 13.19 -10.98
C ALA A 137 10.96 12.58 -11.16
N SER A 138 11.95 13.38 -11.57
CA SER A 138 13.33 12.92 -11.71
C SER A 138 13.98 12.59 -10.36
N ALA A 139 13.69 13.35 -9.33
CA ALA A 139 14.16 13.07 -7.97
C ALA A 139 13.55 11.76 -7.42
N PHE A 140 12.25 11.53 -7.62
CA PHE A 140 11.60 10.28 -7.23
C PHE A 140 12.20 9.07 -7.95
N GLU A 141 12.41 9.17 -9.27
CA GLU A 141 12.95 8.08 -10.09
C GLU A 141 14.35 7.64 -9.65
N ALA A 142 15.13 8.56 -9.05
CA ALA A 142 16.46 8.29 -8.51
C ALA A 142 16.45 7.62 -7.12
N LEU A 143 15.30 7.54 -6.45
CA LEU A 143 15.22 6.95 -5.11
C LEU A 143 15.43 5.43 -5.16
N PRO A 144 16.09 4.85 -4.14
CA PRO A 144 16.01 3.42 -3.90
C PRO A 144 14.55 2.99 -3.77
N TYR A 145 14.22 1.80 -4.34
CA TYR A 145 12.86 1.23 -4.32
C TYR A 145 11.78 2.02 -5.08
N ALA A 146 12.11 3.08 -5.84
CA ALA A 146 11.14 3.79 -6.66
C ALA A 146 10.44 2.85 -7.66
N LYS A 147 11.20 1.94 -8.29
CA LYS A 147 10.65 0.94 -9.23
C LYS A 147 9.66 0.00 -8.54
N ASP A 148 9.96 -0.46 -7.33
CA ASP A 148 9.08 -1.34 -6.57
C ASP A 148 7.83 -0.60 -6.10
N ALA A 149 7.95 0.66 -5.70
CA ALA A 149 6.81 1.52 -5.38
C ALA A 149 5.90 1.75 -6.61
N VAL A 150 6.47 1.91 -7.80
CA VAL A 150 5.70 2.02 -9.06
C VAL A 150 4.97 0.71 -9.37
N ARG A 151 5.62 -0.45 -9.21
CA ARG A 151 4.96 -1.76 -9.38
C ARG A 151 3.80 -1.91 -8.39
N LEU A 152 4.07 -1.66 -7.11
CA LEU A 152 3.05 -1.70 -6.07
C LEU A 152 1.87 -0.79 -6.43
N ARG A 153 2.14 0.45 -6.85
CA ARG A 153 1.09 1.40 -7.22
C ARG A 153 0.21 0.90 -8.36
N ARG A 154 0.75 0.21 -9.36
CA ARG A 154 -0.04 -0.36 -10.44
C ARG A 154 -0.97 -1.47 -9.96
N TRP A 155 -0.51 -2.30 -9.02
CA TRP A 155 -1.35 -3.33 -8.40
C TRP A 155 -2.46 -2.72 -7.55
N ASP A 156 -2.14 -1.71 -6.74
CA ASP A 156 -3.12 -0.92 -5.96
C ASP A 156 -4.24 -0.36 -6.86
N ASP A 157 -3.88 0.28 -7.98
CA ASP A 157 -4.89 0.83 -8.91
C ASP A 157 -5.79 -0.26 -9.53
N THR A 158 -5.26 -1.46 -9.72
CA THR A 158 -5.97 -2.59 -10.33
C THR A 158 -6.78 -3.41 -9.32
N ALA A 159 -6.41 -3.40 -8.05
CA ALA A 159 -6.93 -4.24 -6.97
C ALA A 159 -8.30 -3.78 -6.43
N LYS A 160 -9.26 -3.51 -7.32
CA LYS A 160 -10.58 -2.92 -7.01
C LYS A 160 -11.74 -3.66 -7.69
N CYS A 161 -11.55 -4.96 -7.91
CA CYS A 161 -12.55 -5.81 -8.56
C CYS A 161 -13.40 -6.54 -7.52
N ALA A 162 -14.72 -6.26 -7.49
CA ALA A 162 -15.64 -6.82 -6.50
C ALA A 162 -15.71 -8.36 -6.48
N ASP A 163 -15.49 -9.00 -7.62
CA ASP A 163 -15.63 -10.45 -7.75
C ASP A 163 -14.29 -11.18 -7.92
N ALA A 164 -13.17 -10.49 -7.65
CA ALA A 164 -11.85 -11.09 -7.78
C ALA A 164 -11.66 -12.23 -6.77
N LYS A 165 -11.18 -13.35 -7.26
CA LYS A 165 -10.83 -14.50 -6.42
C LYS A 165 -9.35 -14.44 -6.10
N THR A 166 -9.03 -14.37 -4.83
CA THR A 166 -7.66 -14.38 -4.31
C THR A 166 -7.48 -15.52 -3.32
N PRO A 167 -6.26 -15.97 -3.07
CA PRO A 167 -5.94 -16.70 -1.84
C PRO A 167 -6.38 -15.90 -0.61
N ASP A 168 -6.58 -16.59 0.50
CA ASP A 168 -6.95 -15.97 1.77
C ASP A 168 -5.75 -15.32 2.48
N LEU A 169 -6.02 -14.62 3.59
CA LEU A 169 -4.99 -13.96 4.36
C LEU A 169 -3.92 -14.95 4.88
N ALA A 170 -4.31 -16.17 5.25
CA ALA A 170 -3.39 -17.19 5.76
C ALA A 170 -2.33 -17.58 4.70
N HIS A 171 -2.70 -17.58 3.41
CA HIS A 171 -1.76 -17.79 2.32
C HIS A 171 -0.64 -16.73 2.31
N TYR A 172 -0.97 -15.48 2.59
CA TYR A 172 0.02 -14.38 2.53
C TYR A 172 0.82 -14.21 3.81
N VAL A 173 0.40 -14.80 4.93
CA VAL A 173 1.20 -14.80 6.18
C VAL A 173 2.59 -15.36 5.95
N ARG A 174 2.76 -16.37 5.11
CA ARG A 174 4.08 -16.92 4.73
C ARG A 174 5.02 -15.89 4.11
N HIS A 175 4.48 -14.92 3.33
CA HIS A 175 5.28 -13.85 2.73
C HIS A 175 5.64 -12.80 3.76
N LEU A 176 4.74 -12.52 4.72
CA LEU A 176 5.06 -11.67 5.87
C LEU A 176 6.21 -12.29 6.69
N GLU A 177 6.12 -13.59 6.99
CA GLU A 177 7.17 -14.32 7.73
C GLU A 177 8.51 -14.30 6.98
N ALA A 178 8.50 -14.56 5.66
CA ALA A 178 9.70 -14.56 4.83
C ALA A 178 10.33 -13.15 4.68
N ALA A 179 9.54 -12.09 4.82
CA ALA A 179 9.99 -10.70 4.75
C ALA A 179 10.49 -10.14 6.08
N LEU A 180 10.36 -10.89 7.20
CA LEU A 180 10.84 -10.45 8.51
C LEU A 180 12.36 -10.19 8.47
N LYS A 181 12.75 -9.16 9.21
CA LYS A 181 14.18 -8.96 9.48
C LYS A 181 14.78 -10.18 10.16
N PRO A 182 16.01 -10.57 9.83
CA PRO A 182 16.73 -11.56 10.63
C PRO A 182 16.72 -11.09 12.09
N THR A 183 16.26 -11.96 12.98
CA THR A 183 16.36 -11.70 14.42
C THR A 183 17.83 -11.55 14.72
N ALA A 184 18.27 -10.41 15.25
CA ALA A 184 19.62 -10.29 15.77
C ALA A 184 19.74 -11.35 16.88
N ILE A 185 20.48 -12.41 16.61
CA ILE A 185 20.86 -13.38 17.64
C ILE A 185 21.68 -12.55 18.62
N ALA A 186 21.10 -12.31 19.82
CA ALA A 186 21.82 -11.67 20.89
C ALA A 186 23.08 -12.51 21.17
N ALA A 187 24.24 -11.95 20.84
CA ALA A 187 25.55 -12.50 21.16
C ALA A 187 25.82 -12.34 22.65
#